data_19b7efedc1afb5c9f6e3fe569b4511f5
#
_entry.id   19b7efedc1afb5c9f6e3fe569b4511f5
#
_cell.length_a   1.000
_cell.length_b   1.000
_cell.length_c   1.000
_cell.angle_alpha   90.00
_cell.angle_beta   90.00
_cell.angle_gamma   90.00
#
_symmetry.space_group_name_H-M   'P 1'
#
loop_
_entity.id
_entity.type
_entity.pdbx_description
1 polymer ?
#
loop_
_entity_poly.entity_id
_entity_poly.type
_entity_poly.pdbx_seq_one_letter_code
_entity_poly.pdbx_strand_id
1 'polypeptide(L)'
;MRAREGARRVVNRPAGRKPGFGRPIYAGMSRRSILVIGSGPIVIGQAAEFDYAGVQACRALREEGHRVVLVNSNPATIMTDPEVADAVYLEPLTVKSIEAIIARERPDALLPTLGGQTALNLTMDLYELGVLDEFGVEVIGARPEAIATAEDRELFKRAMGDIGLEVPESGFAHTVHEAQMIARAIGFPVIVRPSFILGGSGSGIASNAEALAPLAASGIDASPVGEVLVERSIVGWKEFELEVMRDRADNCVIV
;
A
#
# COMPACT_ATOMS: atom_id res chain seq x y z
N MET A 1 -15.25 13.94 -30.75
CA MET A 1 -16.06 14.33 -29.60
C MET A 1 -16.30 13.09 -28.75
N ARG A 2 -15.37 12.79 -27.80
CA ARG A 2 -15.50 11.62 -26.93
C ARG A 2 -16.20 12.08 -25.65
N ALA A 3 -17.36 11.51 -25.36
CA ALA A 3 -18.08 11.75 -24.12
C ALA A 3 -17.18 11.34 -22.94
N ARG A 4 -16.84 12.30 -22.08
CA ARG A 4 -16.21 12.02 -20.80
C ARG A 4 -17.27 11.38 -19.90
N GLU A 5 -17.27 10.07 -19.78
CA GLU A 5 -17.98 9.42 -18.70
C GLU A 5 -17.35 9.88 -17.38
N GLY A 6 -18.03 10.77 -16.70
CA GLY A 6 -17.58 11.30 -15.42
C GLY A 6 -17.83 10.29 -14.30
N ALA A 7 -16.87 10.18 -13.39
CA ALA A 7 -17.01 9.38 -12.16
C ALA A 7 -18.32 9.72 -11.41
N ARG A 8 -19.02 8.68 -10.97
CA ARG A 8 -20.32 8.80 -10.28
C ARG A 8 -20.10 9.00 -8.78
N ARG A 9 -20.44 10.18 -8.30
CA ARG A 9 -20.47 10.47 -6.87
C ARG A 9 -21.71 9.83 -6.24
N VAL A 10 -21.55 9.09 -5.15
CA VAL A 10 -22.66 8.73 -4.27
C VAL A 10 -23.08 10.03 -3.57
N VAL A 11 -24.30 10.52 -3.88
CA VAL A 11 -24.74 11.85 -3.46
C VAL A 11 -24.94 11.85 -1.94
N ASN A 12 -24.06 12.52 -1.22
CA ASN A 12 -24.33 12.91 0.16
C ASN A 12 -25.12 14.22 0.18
N ARG A 13 -26.29 14.20 0.81
CA ARG A 13 -26.90 15.45 1.30
C ARG A 13 -25.94 16.01 2.36
N PRO A 14 -25.65 17.32 2.37
CA PRO A 14 -24.85 17.90 3.43
C PRO A 14 -25.53 17.57 4.76
N ALA A 15 -24.89 16.69 5.55
CA ALA A 15 -25.31 16.44 6.92
C ALA A 15 -25.22 17.78 7.64
N GLY A 16 -26.35 18.26 8.14
CA GLY A 16 -26.40 19.43 8.99
C GLY A 16 -25.38 19.21 10.11
N ARG A 17 -24.54 20.22 10.38
CA ARG A 17 -23.55 20.19 11.46
C ARG A 17 -24.21 19.68 12.73
N LYS A 18 -23.88 18.45 13.15
CA LYS A 18 -24.18 18.00 14.52
C LYS A 18 -23.29 18.82 15.46
N PRO A 19 -23.84 19.55 16.45
CA PRO A 19 -23.04 20.22 17.43
C PRO A 19 -22.46 19.19 18.39
N GLY A 20 -21.15 19.17 18.59
CA GLY A 20 -20.57 18.48 19.71
C GLY A 20 -19.33 17.63 19.49
N PHE A 21 -18.35 18.12 18.77
CA PHE A 21 -16.96 17.72 19.03
C PHE A 21 -16.15 18.98 19.33
N GLY A 22 -15.28 18.87 20.34
CA GLY A 22 -14.51 19.97 20.88
C GLY A 22 -13.71 20.73 19.81
N ARG A 23 -13.20 21.90 20.17
CA ARG A 23 -12.32 22.70 19.30
C ARG A 23 -11.20 21.80 18.77
N PRO A 24 -10.87 21.86 17.46
CA PRO A 24 -9.75 21.12 16.92
C PRO A 24 -8.51 21.41 17.77
N ILE A 25 -7.82 20.35 18.15
CA ILE A 25 -6.62 20.42 19.03
C ILE A 25 -5.51 21.24 18.33
N TYR A 26 -5.61 21.41 17.02
CA TYR A 26 -4.66 22.14 16.18
C TYR A 26 -5.31 23.40 15.55
N ALA A 27 -5.55 24.41 16.37
CA ALA A 27 -5.96 25.73 15.89
C ALA A 27 -4.76 26.40 15.19
N GLY A 28 -4.69 26.31 13.85
CA GLY A 28 -3.64 26.95 13.04
C GLY A 28 -3.30 26.24 11.72
N MET A 29 -3.73 25.00 11.50
CA MET A 29 -3.50 24.33 10.23
C MET A 29 -4.55 24.74 9.19
N SER A 30 -4.12 25.05 7.97
CA SER A 30 -5.02 25.34 6.86
C SER A 30 -5.84 24.08 6.54
N ARG A 31 -7.16 24.27 6.36
CA ARG A 31 -8.06 23.21 5.92
C ARG A 31 -7.61 22.71 4.55
N ARG A 32 -7.30 21.42 4.43
CA ARG A 32 -6.93 20.75 3.19
C ARG A 32 -8.07 19.83 2.71
N SER A 33 -8.11 19.56 1.43
CA SER A 33 -8.92 18.48 0.85
C SER A 33 -8.04 17.27 0.61
N ILE A 34 -8.38 16.12 1.17
CA ILE A 34 -7.55 14.91 1.15
C ILE A 34 -8.32 13.78 0.47
N LEU A 35 -7.73 13.20 -0.56
CA LEU A 35 -8.22 11.99 -1.21
C LEU A 35 -7.66 10.76 -0.49
N VAL A 36 -8.55 9.87 -0.05
CA VAL A 36 -8.20 8.58 0.54
C VAL A 36 -8.58 7.49 -0.44
N ILE A 37 -7.63 6.60 -0.76
CA ILE A 37 -7.89 5.43 -1.60
C ILE A 37 -8.11 4.22 -0.69
N GLY A 38 -9.23 3.53 -0.86
CA GLY A 38 -9.56 2.29 -0.16
C GLY A 38 -8.89 1.07 -0.79
N SER A 39 -9.05 -0.06 -0.12
CA SER A 39 -8.39 -1.32 -0.48
C SER A 39 -9.08 -2.12 -1.60
N GLY A 40 -10.27 -1.70 -2.02
CA GLY A 40 -11.08 -2.49 -2.92
C GLY A 40 -11.80 -3.66 -2.21
N PRO A 41 -12.16 -4.72 -2.94
CA PRO A 41 -12.71 -5.93 -2.35
C PRO A 41 -11.71 -6.62 -1.43
N ILE A 42 -12.21 -7.22 -0.33
CA ILE A 42 -11.38 -8.05 0.54
C ILE A 42 -10.98 -9.31 -0.23
N VAL A 43 -9.68 -9.54 -0.35
CA VAL A 43 -9.10 -10.71 -1.00
C VAL A 43 -8.22 -11.48 -0.02
N ILE A 44 -7.92 -12.75 -0.34
CA ILE A 44 -6.99 -13.56 0.47
C ILE A 44 -5.63 -12.86 0.54
N GLY A 45 -5.11 -12.72 1.74
CA GLY A 45 -3.83 -12.03 2.01
C GLY A 45 -3.95 -10.52 2.24
N GLN A 46 -5.15 -9.95 2.06
CA GLN A 46 -5.46 -8.57 2.38
C GLN A 46 -6.58 -8.54 3.41
N ALA A 47 -6.27 -8.20 4.64
CA ALA A 47 -7.19 -8.34 5.74
C ALA A 47 -8.27 -7.23 5.79
N ALA A 48 -9.37 -7.52 6.48
CA ALA A 48 -10.47 -6.58 6.71
C ALA A 48 -10.07 -5.34 7.55
N GLU A 49 -8.89 -5.38 8.15
CA GLU A 49 -8.32 -4.26 8.90
C GLU A 49 -8.16 -2.98 8.07
N PHE A 50 -7.94 -3.08 6.76
CA PHE A 50 -7.87 -1.90 5.89
C PHE A 50 -9.18 -1.14 5.82
N ASP A 51 -10.33 -1.81 5.87
CA ASP A 51 -11.63 -1.14 5.96
C ASP A 51 -11.73 -0.32 7.25
N TYR A 52 -11.33 -0.91 8.38
CA TYR A 52 -11.35 -0.23 9.67
C TYR A 52 -10.33 0.91 9.72
N ALA A 53 -9.10 0.67 9.31
CA ALA A 53 -8.03 1.66 9.29
C ALA A 53 -8.40 2.87 8.40
N GLY A 54 -8.97 2.62 7.22
CA GLY A 54 -9.46 3.66 6.32
C GLY A 54 -10.58 4.50 6.93
N VAL A 55 -11.52 3.88 7.64
CA VAL A 55 -12.58 4.61 8.35
C VAL A 55 -12.00 5.47 9.47
N GLN A 56 -11.04 4.95 10.26
CA GLN A 56 -10.40 5.70 11.34
C GLN A 56 -9.62 6.90 10.80
N ALA A 57 -8.90 6.74 9.68
CA ALA A 57 -8.22 7.84 9.02
C ALA A 57 -9.19 8.93 8.55
N CYS A 58 -10.28 8.56 7.89
CA CYS A 58 -11.31 9.52 7.48
C CYS A 58 -11.87 10.29 8.67
N ARG A 59 -12.10 9.61 9.80
CA ARG A 59 -12.57 10.25 11.04
C ARG A 59 -11.53 11.21 11.61
N ALA A 60 -10.29 10.77 11.77
CA ALA A 60 -9.20 11.59 12.30
C ALA A 60 -8.98 12.84 11.44
N LEU A 61 -8.93 12.71 10.12
CA LEU A 61 -8.79 13.85 9.21
C LEU A 61 -9.96 14.84 9.31
N ARG A 62 -11.18 14.35 9.46
CA ARG A 62 -12.36 15.21 9.64
C ARG A 62 -12.38 15.88 11.01
N GLU A 63 -11.94 15.21 12.06
CA GLU A 63 -11.79 15.79 13.42
C GLU A 63 -10.78 16.92 13.42
N GLU A 64 -9.72 16.81 12.62
CA GLU A 64 -8.73 17.88 12.40
C GLU A 64 -9.24 19.00 11.47
N GLY A 65 -10.45 18.87 10.94
CA GLY A 65 -11.10 19.89 10.12
C GLY A 65 -10.82 19.80 8.63
N HIS A 66 -10.15 18.75 8.17
CA HIS A 66 -9.90 18.52 6.75
C HIS A 66 -11.19 18.09 6.02
N ARG A 67 -11.23 18.34 4.73
CA ARG A 67 -12.24 17.77 3.83
C ARG A 67 -11.73 16.43 3.32
N VAL A 68 -12.54 15.38 3.47
CA VAL A 68 -12.16 14.02 3.07
C VAL A 68 -12.97 13.60 1.84
N VAL A 69 -12.25 13.20 0.81
CA VAL A 69 -12.79 12.51 -0.37
C VAL A 69 -12.32 11.09 -0.32
N LEU A 70 -13.24 10.14 -0.39
CA LEU A 70 -12.94 8.72 -0.34
C LEU A 70 -13.32 8.05 -1.65
N VAL A 71 -12.44 7.19 -2.16
CA VAL A 71 -12.74 6.28 -3.26
C VAL A 71 -12.51 4.83 -2.84
N ASN A 72 -13.47 3.96 -3.12
CA ASN A 72 -13.34 2.52 -2.97
C ASN A 72 -14.23 1.82 -3.99
N SER A 73 -13.82 0.65 -4.46
CA SER A 73 -14.62 -0.15 -5.40
C SER A 73 -15.57 -1.15 -4.73
N ASN A 74 -15.44 -1.36 -3.42
CA ASN A 74 -16.28 -2.27 -2.66
C ASN A 74 -17.54 -1.56 -2.14
N PRO A 75 -18.73 -1.93 -2.59
CA PRO A 75 -19.98 -1.33 -2.08
C PRO A 75 -20.43 -1.90 -0.72
N ALA A 76 -19.84 -3.01 -0.29
CA ALA A 76 -20.27 -3.77 0.89
C ALA A 76 -19.29 -3.60 2.07
N THR A 77 -18.75 -2.41 2.25
CA THR A 77 -17.83 -2.07 3.34
C THR A 77 -18.33 -0.86 4.13
N ILE A 78 -18.00 -0.82 5.43
CA ILE A 78 -18.26 0.36 6.28
C ILE A 78 -17.54 1.61 5.74
N MET A 79 -16.43 1.44 5.00
CA MET A 79 -15.65 2.53 4.44
C MET A 79 -16.43 3.35 3.42
N THR A 80 -17.32 2.73 2.65
CA THR A 80 -18.14 3.41 1.64
C THR A 80 -19.48 3.94 2.19
N ASP A 81 -19.70 3.84 3.50
CA ASP A 81 -20.83 4.49 4.14
C ASP A 81 -20.78 6.01 3.91
N PRO A 82 -21.90 6.63 3.46
CA PRO A 82 -21.93 8.07 3.17
C PRO A 82 -21.55 8.97 4.34
N GLU A 83 -21.59 8.52 5.57
CA GLU A 83 -21.24 9.32 6.76
C GLU A 83 -19.71 9.34 7.03
N VAL A 84 -18.93 8.46 6.40
CA VAL A 84 -17.49 8.31 6.66
C VAL A 84 -16.69 9.48 6.11
N ALA A 85 -17.01 9.98 4.92
CA ALA A 85 -16.30 11.06 4.26
C ALA A 85 -17.23 12.17 3.75
N ASP A 86 -16.67 13.33 3.39
CA ASP A 86 -17.44 14.44 2.82
C ASP A 86 -17.89 14.17 1.37
N ALA A 87 -17.14 13.32 0.67
CA ALA A 87 -17.52 12.77 -0.63
C ALA A 87 -17.05 11.33 -0.73
N VAL A 88 -17.94 10.42 -1.13
CA VAL A 88 -17.65 9.00 -1.35
C VAL A 88 -17.85 8.67 -2.82
N TYR A 89 -16.84 8.03 -3.41
CA TYR A 89 -16.85 7.52 -4.77
C TYR A 89 -16.83 6.01 -4.76
N LEU A 90 -17.84 5.40 -5.34
CA LEU A 90 -17.92 3.97 -5.58
C LEU A 90 -17.51 3.71 -7.03
N GLU A 91 -16.21 3.62 -7.26
CA GLU A 91 -15.62 3.51 -8.59
C GLU A 91 -14.51 2.44 -8.62
N PRO A 92 -14.24 1.86 -9.79
CA PRO A 92 -13.09 0.98 -9.93
C PRO A 92 -11.79 1.69 -9.55
N LEU A 93 -10.91 0.98 -8.82
CA LEU A 93 -9.59 1.50 -8.44
C LEU A 93 -8.63 1.37 -9.64
N THR A 94 -8.73 2.32 -10.55
CA THR A 94 -7.90 2.43 -11.76
C THR A 94 -7.36 3.85 -11.90
N VAL A 95 -6.23 4.01 -12.56
CA VAL A 95 -5.62 5.32 -12.85
C VAL A 95 -6.67 6.28 -13.43
N LYS A 96 -7.42 5.83 -14.45
CA LYS A 96 -8.44 6.64 -15.12
C LYS A 96 -9.54 7.15 -14.17
N SER A 97 -10.01 6.28 -13.27
CA SER A 97 -11.05 6.66 -12.30
C SER A 97 -10.51 7.66 -11.28
N ILE A 98 -9.31 7.42 -10.77
CA ILE A 98 -8.69 8.30 -9.77
C ILE A 98 -8.34 9.65 -10.39
N GLU A 99 -7.76 9.69 -11.58
CA GLU A 99 -7.50 10.93 -12.33
C GLU A 99 -8.78 11.75 -12.52
N ALA A 100 -9.89 11.10 -12.91
CA ALA A 100 -11.18 11.79 -13.06
C ALA A 100 -11.70 12.36 -11.73
N ILE A 101 -11.49 11.66 -10.62
CA ILE A 101 -11.84 12.14 -9.27
C ILE A 101 -10.93 13.32 -8.87
N ILE A 102 -9.63 13.21 -9.09
CA ILE A 102 -8.66 14.29 -8.82
C ILE A 102 -9.01 15.55 -9.63
N ALA A 103 -9.29 15.40 -10.92
CA ALA A 103 -9.68 16.50 -11.80
C ALA A 103 -10.96 17.19 -11.32
N ARG A 104 -11.90 16.44 -10.75
CA ARG A 104 -13.19 16.94 -10.26
C ARG A 104 -13.10 17.58 -8.87
N GLU A 105 -12.46 16.87 -7.92
CA GLU A 105 -12.48 17.25 -6.50
C GLU A 105 -11.31 18.16 -6.12
N ARG A 106 -10.24 18.17 -6.95
CA ARG A 106 -9.03 18.97 -6.74
C ARG A 106 -8.50 18.87 -5.33
N PRO A 107 -8.17 17.65 -4.87
CA PRO A 107 -7.61 17.46 -3.54
C PRO A 107 -6.21 18.08 -3.44
N ASP A 108 -5.87 18.60 -2.25
CA ASP A 108 -4.52 19.09 -1.96
C ASP A 108 -3.54 17.94 -1.69
N ALA A 109 -4.07 16.79 -1.24
CA ALA A 109 -3.26 15.62 -0.90
C ALA A 109 -3.96 14.30 -1.20
N LEU A 110 -3.13 13.25 -1.37
CA LEU A 110 -3.51 11.86 -1.51
C LEU A 110 -2.94 11.04 -0.34
N LEU A 111 -3.79 10.27 0.34
CA LEU A 111 -3.40 9.33 1.39
C LEU A 111 -3.62 7.89 0.91
N PRO A 112 -2.57 7.15 0.48
CA PRO A 112 -2.70 5.80 -0.05
C PRO A 112 -2.51 4.69 0.97
N THR A 113 -1.80 4.96 2.06
CA THR A 113 -1.24 3.93 2.96
C THR A 113 -2.27 3.04 3.67
N LEU A 114 -3.53 3.44 3.66
CA LEU A 114 -4.62 2.72 4.32
C LEU A 114 -5.47 1.88 3.36
N GLY A 115 -5.09 1.82 2.10
CA GLY A 115 -5.76 1.02 1.07
C GLY A 115 -4.99 -0.24 0.64
N GLY A 116 -3.99 -0.64 1.43
CA GLY A 116 -3.15 -1.80 1.14
C GLY A 116 -2.38 -1.68 -0.18
N GLN A 117 -1.89 -2.80 -0.69
CA GLN A 117 -1.08 -2.86 -1.90
C GLN A 117 -1.79 -2.26 -3.12
N THR A 118 -3.11 -2.43 -3.22
CA THR A 118 -3.89 -1.86 -4.32
C THR A 118 -3.75 -0.34 -4.39
N ALA A 119 -3.86 0.34 -3.26
CA ALA A 119 -3.76 1.80 -3.22
C ALA A 119 -2.31 2.29 -3.39
N LEU A 120 -1.33 1.55 -2.86
CA LEU A 120 0.09 1.87 -3.03
C LEU A 120 0.50 1.76 -4.50
N ASN A 121 0.20 0.65 -5.16
CA ASN A 121 0.52 0.45 -6.58
C ASN A 121 -0.15 1.53 -7.45
N LEU A 122 -1.45 1.79 -7.22
CA LEU A 122 -2.18 2.80 -7.95
C LEU A 122 -1.61 4.21 -7.75
N THR A 123 -1.10 4.51 -6.56
CA THR A 123 -0.43 5.78 -6.28
C THR A 123 0.90 5.90 -7.03
N MET A 124 1.67 4.81 -7.11
CA MET A 124 2.90 4.78 -7.90
C MET A 124 2.62 4.97 -9.38
N ASP A 125 1.60 4.30 -9.93
CA ASP A 125 1.17 4.49 -11.32
C ASP A 125 0.78 5.96 -11.60
N LEU A 126 0.02 6.60 -10.70
CA LEU A 126 -0.37 8.01 -10.82
C LEU A 126 0.83 8.96 -10.76
N TYR A 127 1.81 8.63 -9.92
CA TYR A 127 3.05 9.39 -9.77
C TYR A 127 3.91 9.29 -11.04
N GLU A 128 4.15 8.07 -11.53
CA GLU A 128 4.96 7.81 -12.73
C GLU A 128 4.35 8.41 -14.00
N LEU A 129 3.02 8.43 -14.09
CA LEU A 129 2.30 9.07 -15.20
C LEU A 129 2.22 10.60 -15.08
N GLY A 130 2.75 11.18 -14.00
CA GLY A 130 2.77 12.63 -13.78
C GLY A 130 1.42 13.23 -13.40
N VAL A 131 0.39 12.42 -13.14
CA VAL A 131 -0.96 12.90 -12.79
C VAL A 131 -0.94 13.73 -11.51
N LEU A 132 -0.18 13.27 -10.50
CA LEU A 132 -0.12 13.96 -9.21
C LEU A 132 0.50 15.36 -9.37
N ASP A 133 1.56 15.48 -10.17
CA ASP A 133 2.24 16.75 -10.45
C ASP A 133 1.35 17.69 -11.29
N GLU A 134 0.65 17.16 -12.30
CA GLU A 134 -0.27 17.95 -13.14
C GLU A 134 -1.35 18.66 -12.31
N PHE A 135 -1.86 17.97 -11.29
CA PHE A 135 -2.91 18.52 -10.44
C PHE A 135 -2.40 19.14 -9.13
N GLY A 136 -1.09 19.08 -8.85
CA GLY A 136 -0.46 19.61 -7.64
C GLY A 136 -0.88 18.86 -6.37
N VAL A 137 -1.05 17.52 -6.45
CA VAL A 137 -1.49 16.66 -5.35
C VAL A 137 -0.29 16.10 -4.60
N GLU A 138 -0.18 16.44 -3.32
CA GLU A 138 0.88 15.93 -2.44
C GLU A 138 0.53 14.52 -1.95
N VAL A 139 1.46 13.55 -2.06
CA VAL A 139 1.31 12.24 -1.40
C VAL A 139 1.70 12.36 0.07
N ILE A 140 0.77 12.00 0.95
CA ILE A 140 0.97 12.05 2.41
C ILE A 140 0.90 10.65 3.02
N GLY A 141 1.44 10.49 4.23
CA GLY A 141 1.61 9.19 4.88
C GLY A 141 2.96 8.57 4.54
N ALA A 142 3.19 8.24 3.27
CA ALA A 142 4.49 7.81 2.76
C ALA A 142 4.77 8.51 1.43
N ARG A 143 6.02 8.95 1.22
CA ARG A 143 6.44 9.55 -0.07
C ARG A 143 6.57 8.45 -1.13
N PRO A 144 6.40 8.78 -2.43
CA PRO A 144 6.58 7.79 -3.51
C PRO A 144 7.93 7.06 -3.46
N GLU A 145 9.02 7.77 -3.13
CA GLU A 145 10.36 7.17 -3.01
C GLU A 145 10.45 6.18 -1.83
N ALA A 146 9.76 6.48 -0.73
CA ALA A 146 9.69 5.57 0.41
C ALA A 146 8.83 4.33 0.10
N ILE A 147 7.74 4.51 -0.63
CA ILE A 147 6.91 3.39 -1.11
C ILE A 147 7.74 2.50 -2.04
N ALA A 148 8.41 3.07 -3.03
CA ALA A 148 9.28 2.32 -3.94
C ALA A 148 10.36 1.54 -3.18
N THR A 149 11.03 2.19 -2.22
CA THR A 149 12.08 1.54 -1.42
C THR A 149 11.53 0.40 -0.55
N ALA A 150 10.33 0.56 0.02
CA ALA A 150 9.73 -0.47 0.87
C ALA A 150 9.20 -1.67 0.07
N GLU A 151 8.68 -1.43 -1.13
CA GLU A 151 8.06 -2.45 -1.97
C GLU A 151 9.08 -3.22 -2.82
N ASP A 152 10.15 -2.55 -3.25
CA ASP A 152 11.24 -3.19 -4.01
C ASP A 152 12.25 -3.82 -3.06
N ARG A 153 12.39 -5.15 -3.13
CA ARG A 153 13.24 -5.92 -2.23
C ARG A 153 14.73 -5.61 -2.40
N GLU A 154 15.17 -5.26 -3.61
CA GLU A 154 16.56 -4.89 -3.86
C GLU A 154 16.86 -3.51 -3.30
N LEU A 155 15.98 -2.54 -3.53
CA LEU A 155 16.09 -1.20 -2.95
C LEU A 155 16.04 -1.26 -1.42
N PHE A 156 15.13 -2.05 -0.85
CA PHE A 156 15.04 -2.25 0.60
C PHE A 156 16.33 -2.87 1.17
N LYS A 157 16.84 -3.95 0.54
CA LYS A 157 18.09 -4.58 0.96
C LYS A 157 19.27 -3.61 0.94
N ARG A 158 19.37 -2.79 -0.10
CA ARG A 158 20.40 -1.75 -0.21
C ARG A 158 20.25 -0.72 0.89
N ALA A 159 19.04 -0.20 1.11
CA ALA A 159 18.76 0.78 2.16
C ALA A 159 19.12 0.25 3.56
N MET A 160 18.84 -1.03 3.84
CA MET A 160 19.23 -1.66 5.11
C MET A 160 20.76 -1.75 5.25
N GLY A 161 21.45 -2.14 4.17
CA GLY A 161 22.91 -2.17 4.15
C GLY A 161 23.54 -0.80 4.35
N ASP A 162 22.99 0.25 3.76
CA ASP A 162 23.48 1.63 3.88
C ASP A 162 23.41 2.17 5.32
N ILE A 163 22.44 1.69 6.10
CA ILE A 163 22.32 2.04 7.54
C ILE A 163 23.00 1.02 8.47
N GLY A 164 23.70 0.03 7.91
CA GLY A 164 24.49 -0.95 8.68
C GLY A 164 23.65 -2.08 9.29
N LEU A 165 22.43 -2.31 8.80
CA LEU A 165 21.62 -3.45 9.20
C LEU A 165 21.87 -4.65 8.28
N GLU A 166 21.98 -5.83 8.89
CA GLU A 166 22.10 -7.09 8.17
C GLU A 166 20.71 -7.58 7.70
N VAL A 167 20.68 -8.10 6.49
CA VAL A 167 19.52 -8.80 5.94
C VAL A 167 19.93 -10.24 5.64
N PRO A 168 18.98 -11.20 5.60
CA PRO A 168 19.27 -12.56 5.23
C PRO A 168 19.96 -12.64 3.86
N GLU A 169 20.96 -13.51 3.74
CA GLU A 169 21.59 -13.77 2.44
C GLU A 169 20.55 -14.26 1.46
N SER A 170 20.50 -13.64 0.29
CA SER A 170 19.46 -13.87 -0.70
C SER A 170 19.92 -13.59 -2.12
N GLY A 171 19.23 -14.15 -3.09
CA GLY A 171 19.40 -13.88 -4.51
C GLY A 171 18.13 -14.07 -5.29
N PHE A 172 17.99 -13.37 -6.43
CA PHE A 172 16.86 -13.52 -7.33
C PHE A 172 17.15 -14.59 -8.38
N ALA A 173 16.13 -15.37 -8.73
CA ALA A 173 16.19 -16.43 -9.70
C ALA A 173 14.98 -16.41 -10.64
N HIS A 174 15.23 -16.52 -11.94
CA HIS A 174 14.22 -16.66 -12.98
C HIS A 174 14.12 -18.11 -13.49
N THR A 175 15.03 -18.96 -13.05
CA THR A 175 15.07 -20.38 -13.38
C THR A 175 15.33 -21.24 -12.16
N VAL A 176 14.87 -22.49 -12.21
CA VAL A 176 15.14 -23.48 -11.16
C VAL A 176 16.65 -23.66 -10.97
N HIS A 177 17.43 -23.62 -12.04
CA HIS A 177 18.87 -23.77 -11.98
C HIS A 177 19.53 -22.61 -11.21
N GLU A 178 19.16 -21.37 -11.47
CA GLU A 178 19.63 -20.20 -10.71
C GLU A 178 19.27 -20.31 -9.23
N ALA A 179 18.01 -20.70 -8.92
CA ALA A 179 17.56 -20.93 -7.56
C ALA A 179 18.43 -21.97 -6.82
N GLN A 180 18.81 -23.06 -7.52
CA GLN A 180 19.71 -24.08 -6.98
C GLN A 180 21.12 -23.55 -6.74
N MET A 181 21.65 -22.73 -7.63
CA MET A 181 22.97 -22.11 -7.48
C MET A 181 23.01 -21.20 -6.26
N ILE A 182 21.98 -20.36 -6.09
CA ILE A 182 21.83 -19.46 -4.95
C ILE A 182 21.74 -20.25 -3.66
N ALA A 183 20.86 -21.24 -3.61
CA ALA A 183 20.68 -22.08 -2.41
C ALA A 183 21.94 -22.86 -2.00
N ARG A 184 22.76 -23.28 -2.98
CA ARG A 184 24.08 -23.92 -2.69
C ARG A 184 25.05 -22.94 -2.05
N ALA A 185 25.03 -21.68 -2.48
CA ALA A 185 25.90 -20.64 -1.91
C ALA A 185 25.48 -20.23 -0.49
N ILE A 186 24.16 -20.09 -0.27
CA ILE A 186 23.57 -19.68 1.01
C ILE A 186 23.59 -20.83 2.04
N GLY A 187 23.37 -22.07 1.58
CA GLY A 187 23.10 -23.25 2.42
C GLY A 187 21.61 -23.40 2.75
N PHE A 188 21.22 -24.65 3.14
CA PHE A 188 19.85 -24.98 3.55
C PHE A 188 19.65 -24.85 5.05
N PRO A 189 18.40 -24.59 5.54
CA PRO A 189 17.19 -24.36 4.75
C PRO A 189 17.11 -22.98 4.10
N VAL A 190 16.40 -22.90 2.95
CA VAL A 190 16.11 -21.63 2.28
C VAL A 190 14.62 -21.41 2.15
N ILE A 191 14.20 -20.14 2.10
CA ILE A 191 12.84 -19.70 1.79
C ILE A 191 12.80 -19.32 0.31
N VAL A 192 11.75 -19.72 -0.39
CA VAL A 192 11.44 -19.26 -1.74
C VAL A 192 10.23 -18.36 -1.66
N ARG A 193 10.34 -17.15 -2.21
CA ARG A 193 9.27 -16.14 -2.25
C ARG A 193 9.11 -15.62 -3.67
N PRO A 194 7.99 -15.88 -4.35
CA PRO A 194 7.70 -15.24 -5.64
C PRO A 194 7.66 -13.72 -5.51
N SER A 195 8.15 -13.02 -6.54
CA SER A 195 8.05 -11.56 -6.61
C SER A 195 6.63 -11.13 -7.00
N PHE A 196 6.16 -10.01 -6.44
CA PHE A 196 4.86 -9.38 -6.72
C PHE A 196 3.62 -10.24 -6.44
N ILE A 197 3.68 -11.14 -5.44
CA ILE A 197 2.55 -11.96 -5.00
C ILE A 197 2.11 -11.59 -3.59
N LEU A 198 0.79 -11.56 -3.41
CA LEU A 198 0.11 -11.44 -2.12
C LEU A 198 -0.33 -12.83 -1.61
N GLY A 199 -0.34 -13.02 -0.29
CA GLY A 199 -0.93 -14.18 0.35
C GLY A 199 -0.08 -15.46 0.30
N GLY A 200 1.21 -15.36 -0.02
CA GLY A 200 2.15 -16.47 0.10
C GLY A 200 2.00 -17.59 -0.94
N SER A 201 1.19 -17.40 -1.99
CA SER A 201 1.05 -18.39 -3.08
C SER A 201 2.40 -18.67 -3.74
N GLY A 202 2.77 -19.96 -3.88
CA GLY A 202 4.06 -20.38 -4.43
C GLY A 202 5.27 -20.13 -3.51
N SER A 203 5.06 -19.58 -2.31
CA SER A 203 6.11 -19.43 -1.30
C SER A 203 6.25 -20.69 -0.48
N GLY A 204 7.46 -20.94 0.06
CA GLY A 204 7.69 -22.07 0.94
C GLY A 204 9.13 -22.19 1.41
N ILE A 205 9.38 -23.20 2.23
CA ILE A 205 10.70 -23.50 2.79
C ILE A 205 11.21 -24.81 2.18
N ALA A 206 12.41 -24.76 1.60
CA ALA A 206 13.11 -25.93 1.13
C ALA A 206 14.21 -26.29 2.13
N SER A 207 14.12 -27.49 2.69
CA SER A 207 15.12 -28.01 3.64
C SER A 207 16.33 -28.64 2.94
N ASN A 208 16.22 -28.93 1.65
CA ASN A 208 17.26 -29.56 0.82
C ASN A 208 17.03 -29.28 -0.67
N ALA A 209 17.98 -29.71 -1.50
CA ALA A 209 17.95 -29.48 -2.93
C ALA A 209 16.78 -30.19 -3.66
N GLU A 210 16.31 -31.33 -3.16
CA GLU A 210 15.19 -32.06 -3.76
C GLU A 210 13.87 -31.30 -3.56
N ALA A 211 13.65 -30.73 -2.38
CA ALA A 211 12.48 -29.92 -2.06
C ALA A 211 12.49 -28.57 -2.79
N LEU A 212 13.68 -28.03 -3.09
CA LEU A 212 13.83 -26.71 -3.71
C LEU A 212 13.32 -26.69 -5.16
N ALA A 213 13.63 -27.70 -5.96
CA ALA A 213 13.34 -27.67 -7.40
C ALA A 213 11.85 -27.50 -7.71
N PRO A 214 10.91 -28.33 -7.17
CA PRO A 214 9.48 -28.13 -7.42
C PRO A 214 8.94 -26.82 -6.81
N LEU A 215 9.48 -26.41 -5.65
CA LEU A 215 9.06 -25.16 -5.00
C LEU A 215 9.46 -23.94 -5.83
N ALA A 216 10.70 -23.90 -6.34
CA ALA A 216 11.18 -22.82 -7.20
C ALA A 216 10.39 -22.77 -8.52
N ALA A 217 10.11 -23.91 -9.14
CA ALA A 217 9.29 -23.97 -10.35
C ALA A 217 7.89 -23.39 -10.11
N SER A 218 7.21 -23.83 -9.06
CA SER A 218 5.89 -23.32 -8.68
C SER A 218 5.90 -21.84 -8.35
N GLY A 219 6.96 -21.35 -7.68
CA GLY A 219 7.11 -19.95 -7.35
C GLY A 219 7.33 -19.07 -8.59
N ILE A 220 8.17 -19.52 -9.53
CA ILE A 220 8.42 -18.82 -10.81
C ILE A 220 7.12 -18.72 -11.62
N ASP A 221 6.37 -19.83 -11.73
CA ASP A 221 5.09 -19.85 -12.45
C ASP A 221 4.03 -18.96 -11.79
N ALA A 222 4.05 -18.84 -10.48
CA ALA A 222 3.12 -18.02 -9.73
C ALA A 222 3.45 -16.52 -9.83
N SER A 223 4.72 -16.16 -10.07
CA SER A 223 5.15 -14.76 -10.16
C SER A 223 4.72 -14.11 -11.48
N PRO A 224 4.06 -12.94 -11.47
CA PRO A 224 3.71 -12.22 -12.69
C PRO A 224 4.91 -11.86 -13.58
N VAL A 225 6.09 -11.77 -12.98
CA VAL A 225 7.35 -11.43 -13.67
C VAL A 225 8.29 -12.63 -13.82
N GLY A 226 7.84 -13.84 -13.43
CA GLY A 226 8.63 -15.06 -13.56
C GLY A 226 9.89 -15.07 -12.69
N GLU A 227 9.82 -14.49 -11.49
CA GLU A 227 10.97 -14.31 -10.59
C GLU A 227 10.66 -14.78 -9.18
N VAL A 228 11.63 -15.40 -8.53
CA VAL A 228 11.59 -15.75 -7.10
C VAL A 228 12.82 -15.22 -6.37
N LEU A 229 12.62 -14.78 -5.13
CA LEU A 229 13.70 -14.58 -4.17
C LEU A 229 13.98 -15.92 -3.47
N VAL A 230 15.25 -16.34 -3.46
CA VAL A 230 15.75 -17.44 -2.64
C VAL A 230 16.57 -16.85 -1.50
N GLU A 231 16.16 -17.09 -0.28
CA GLU A 231 16.65 -16.42 0.92
C GLU A 231 17.02 -17.43 2.00
N ARG A 232 18.05 -17.17 2.81
CA ARG A 232 18.37 -17.96 4.00
C ARG A 232 17.18 -17.98 4.95
N SER A 233 16.78 -19.16 5.36
CA SER A 233 15.69 -19.32 6.35
C SER A 233 16.11 -18.82 7.72
N ILE A 234 15.27 -17.97 8.29
CA ILE A 234 15.37 -17.49 9.69
C ILE A 234 14.34 -18.14 10.61
N VAL A 235 13.76 -19.25 10.20
CA VAL A 235 12.80 -20.01 11.01
C VAL A 235 13.41 -20.36 12.38
N GLY A 236 12.66 -20.06 13.42
CA GLY A 236 13.11 -20.22 14.80
C GLY A 236 13.73 -18.97 15.44
N TRP A 237 13.95 -17.92 14.68
CA TRP A 237 14.32 -16.62 15.23
C TRP A 237 13.10 -15.97 15.89
N LYS A 238 13.36 -15.04 16.82
CA LYS A 238 12.29 -14.20 17.38
C LYS A 238 11.93 -13.12 16.37
N GLU A 239 10.63 -12.92 16.19
CA GLU A 239 10.09 -11.84 15.38
C GLU A 239 9.66 -10.69 16.30
N PHE A 240 9.99 -9.49 15.92
CA PHE A 240 9.56 -8.25 16.58
C PHE A 240 9.01 -7.32 15.53
N GLU A 241 7.87 -6.73 15.83
CA GLU A 241 7.21 -5.72 15.00
C GLU A 241 7.18 -4.40 15.78
N LEU A 242 7.49 -3.31 15.10
CA LEU A 242 7.53 -1.97 15.69
C LEU A 242 6.73 -1.02 14.81
N GLU A 243 5.77 -0.32 15.42
CA GLU A 243 5.08 0.77 14.76
C GLU A 243 5.89 2.07 14.93
N VAL A 244 6.25 2.68 13.81
CA VAL A 244 7.07 3.91 13.81
C VAL A 244 6.27 5.05 13.21
N MET A 245 6.04 6.09 14.00
CA MET A 245 5.45 7.36 13.53
C MET A 245 6.50 8.46 13.54
N ARG A 246 6.64 9.16 12.42
CA ARG A 246 7.57 10.27 12.25
C ARG A 246 6.87 11.46 11.61
N ASP A 247 7.02 12.63 12.20
CA ASP A 247 6.44 13.87 11.67
C ASP A 247 7.43 14.64 10.79
N ARG A 248 6.98 15.77 10.21
CA ARG A 248 7.83 16.65 9.38
C ARG A 248 8.90 17.40 10.16
N ALA A 249 8.78 17.50 11.48
CA ALA A 249 9.76 18.12 12.37
C ALA A 249 10.79 17.10 12.89
N ASP A 250 10.75 15.88 12.36
CA ASP A 250 11.66 14.78 12.71
C ASP A 250 11.42 14.19 14.11
N ASN A 251 10.27 14.46 14.71
CA ASN A 251 9.89 13.76 15.94
C ASN A 251 9.52 12.30 15.56
N CYS A 252 10.11 11.35 16.29
CA CYS A 252 9.89 9.93 16.07
C CYS A 252 9.32 9.29 17.34
N VAL A 253 8.24 8.53 17.18
CA VAL A 253 7.63 7.71 18.23
C VAL A 253 7.64 6.27 17.76
N ILE A 254 8.09 5.37 18.63
CA ILE A 254 8.12 3.92 18.42
C ILE A 254 7.22 3.28 19.46
N VAL A 255 6.30 2.41 18.99
CA VAL A 255 5.32 1.69 19.83
C VAL A 255 5.52 0.19 19.69
#